data_6b0c54422800679bd030f4825d3af3e6
#
_entry.id   6b0c54422800679bd030f4825d3af3e6
#
_cell.length_a   1.000
_cell.length_b   1.000
_cell.length_c   1.000
_cell.angle_alpha   90.00
_cell.angle_beta   90.00
_cell.angle_gamma   90.00
#
_symmetry.space_group_name_H-M   'P 1'
#
loop_
_entity.id
_entity.type
_entity.pdbx_description
1 polymer ?
#
loop_
_entity_poly.entity_id
_entity_poly.type
_entity_poly.pdbx_seq_one_letter_code
_entity_poly.pdbx_strand_id
1 'polypeptide(L)'
;MRCIAIYLKIISVYIFLLMSVDAEETVPVDITSDEMQWNDKERIAYALGNAVAIQGDRKIKADKLIVYLEKNNDTNEIILIKAEGNIIFTTINELATGEMATYDFVKNNIIIKNNVTLEKNDNIMKGDLLKMNLNTGISEISSKKDSKKVKMRFLPKKSEEE
;
A
#
# COMPACT_ATOMS: atom_id res chain seq x y z
N MET A 1 -48.65 22.39 26.59
CA MET A 1 -47.74 22.82 25.52
C MET A 1 -46.28 23.03 25.94
N ARG A 2 -45.99 23.46 27.19
CA ARG A 2 -44.58 23.67 27.66
C ARG A 2 -43.77 22.38 27.85
N CYS A 3 -44.40 21.29 28.28
CA CYS A 3 -43.71 20.01 28.52
C CYS A 3 -43.21 19.33 27.20
N ILE A 4 -44.00 19.41 26.12
CA ILE A 4 -43.64 18.80 24.82
C ILE A 4 -42.41 19.49 24.22
N ALA A 5 -42.26 20.80 24.39
CA ALA A 5 -41.11 21.55 23.89
C ALA A 5 -39.80 21.18 24.64
N ILE A 6 -39.89 20.80 25.91
CA ILE A 6 -38.72 20.36 26.70
C ILE A 6 -38.28 18.94 26.27
N TYR A 7 -39.22 18.03 26.04
CA TYR A 7 -38.92 16.70 25.55
C TYR A 7 -38.30 16.73 24.14
N LEU A 8 -38.80 17.62 23.26
CA LEU A 8 -38.24 17.76 21.89
C LEU A 8 -36.79 18.28 21.92
N LYS A 9 -36.47 19.19 22.84
CA LYS A 9 -35.09 19.70 23.03
C LYS A 9 -34.15 18.65 23.61
N ILE A 10 -34.61 17.79 24.53
CA ILE A 10 -33.82 16.72 25.12
C ILE A 10 -33.55 15.64 24.07
N ILE A 11 -34.50 15.28 23.23
CA ILE A 11 -34.33 14.30 22.13
C ILE A 11 -33.36 14.86 21.08
N SER A 12 -33.41 16.17 20.75
CA SER A 12 -32.47 16.79 19.81
C SER A 12 -31.03 16.78 20.31
N VAL A 13 -30.80 16.95 21.60
CA VAL A 13 -29.45 16.87 22.20
C VAL A 13 -28.94 15.44 22.23
N TYR A 14 -29.82 14.45 22.43
CA TYR A 14 -29.43 13.04 22.45
C TYR A 14 -29.04 12.48 21.06
N ILE A 15 -29.70 12.98 19.99
CA ILE A 15 -29.37 12.60 18.61
C ILE A 15 -28.01 13.18 18.19
N PHE A 16 -27.62 14.35 18.70
CA PHE A 16 -26.33 14.98 18.40
C PHE A 16 -25.15 14.27 19.06
N LEU A 17 -25.37 13.52 20.16
CA LEU A 17 -24.31 12.74 20.83
C LEU A 17 -23.98 11.40 20.16
N LEU A 18 -24.78 10.95 19.17
CA LEU A 18 -24.55 9.68 18.46
C LEU A 18 -23.75 9.83 17.17
N MET A 19 -23.34 11.04 16.79
CA MET A 19 -22.35 11.23 15.73
C MET A 19 -20.97 10.94 16.28
N SER A 20 -20.64 9.65 16.44
CA SER A 20 -19.26 9.20 16.55
C SER A 20 -18.55 9.59 15.25
N VAL A 21 -17.67 10.57 15.32
CA VAL A 21 -16.70 10.81 14.26
C VAL A 21 -15.74 9.64 14.36
N ASP A 22 -15.88 8.64 13.46
CA ASP A 22 -14.85 7.65 13.24
C ASP A 22 -13.63 8.42 12.71
N ALA A 23 -12.70 8.73 13.59
CA ALA A 23 -11.38 9.19 13.19
C ALA A 23 -10.72 8.03 12.47
N GLU A 24 -10.48 8.16 11.18
CA GLU A 24 -9.74 7.21 10.38
C GLU A 24 -8.34 7.09 10.98
N GLU A 25 -8.08 5.96 11.66
CA GLU A 25 -6.81 5.71 12.33
C GLU A 25 -5.75 5.49 11.24
N THR A 26 -4.94 6.51 10.99
CA THR A 26 -3.86 6.45 9.98
C THR A 26 -2.77 5.53 10.49
N VAL A 27 -2.56 4.39 9.81
CA VAL A 27 -1.48 3.45 10.12
C VAL A 27 -0.14 4.09 9.75
N PRO A 28 0.80 4.25 10.69
CA PRO A 28 2.09 4.86 10.41
C PRO A 28 2.91 4.03 9.41
N VAL A 29 3.84 4.71 8.72
CA VAL A 29 4.80 4.08 7.84
C VAL A 29 6.18 4.14 8.49
N ASP A 30 6.73 2.98 8.84
CA ASP A 30 8.07 2.84 9.39
C ASP A 30 9.07 2.56 8.28
N ILE A 31 10.17 3.34 8.22
CA ILE A 31 11.21 3.20 7.19
C ILE A 31 12.54 2.95 7.87
N THR A 32 13.26 1.93 7.40
CA THR A 32 14.61 1.58 7.85
C THR A 32 15.54 1.40 6.65
N SER A 33 16.82 1.73 6.79
CA SER A 33 17.87 1.56 5.77
C SER A 33 19.26 1.68 6.40
N ASP A 34 20.29 1.37 5.63
CA ASP A 34 21.68 1.54 6.08
C ASP A 34 22.06 3.03 6.17
N GLU A 35 21.56 3.86 5.25
CA GLU A 35 21.77 5.31 5.21
C GLU A 35 20.45 6.02 4.91
N MET A 36 20.21 7.17 5.54
CA MET A 36 19.03 8.00 5.33
C MET A 36 19.42 9.46 5.11
N GLN A 37 18.85 10.08 4.07
CA GLN A 37 19.03 11.48 3.74
C GLN A 37 17.68 12.17 3.70
N TRP A 38 17.59 13.39 4.23
CA TRP A 38 16.37 14.18 4.25
C TRP A 38 16.59 15.53 3.54
N ASN A 39 15.74 15.85 2.56
CA ASN A 39 15.71 17.16 1.91
C ASN A 39 14.40 17.87 2.25
N ASP A 40 14.47 18.77 3.22
CA ASP A 40 13.30 19.50 3.72
C ASP A 40 12.68 20.44 2.68
N LYS A 41 13.50 21.06 1.82
CA LYS A 41 13.02 21.97 0.78
C LYS A 41 12.22 21.26 -0.30
N GLU A 42 12.68 20.10 -0.72
CA GLU A 42 12.02 19.27 -1.74
C GLU A 42 10.99 18.31 -1.15
N ARG A 43 10.98 18.17 0.18
CA ARG A 43 10.15 17.21 0.92
C ARG A 43 10.33 15.78 0.40
N ILE A 44 11.58 15.40 0.28
CA ILE A 44 11.99 14.08 -0.17
C ILE A 44 12.94 13.49 0.87
N ALA A 45 12.68 12.23 1.23
CA ALA A 45 13.64 11.41 1.98
C ALA A 45 14.19 10.30 1.07
N TYR A 46 15.47 10.01 1.22
CA TYR A 46 16.13 8.88 0.57
C TYR A 46 16.53 7.87 1.63
N ALA A 47 16.17 6.62 1.45
CA ALA A 47 16.62 5.49 2.24
C ALA A 47 17.48 4.59 1.35
N LEU A 48 18.75 4.43 1.67
CA LEU A 48 19.76 3.80 0.84
C LEU A 48 20.32 2.56 1.53
N GLY A 49 20.47 1.47 0.78
CA GLY A 49 20.96 0.19 1.27
C GLY A 49 19.96 -0.56 2.14
N ASN A 50 19.60 -1.77 1.76
CA ASN A 50 18.66 -2.64 2.49
C ASN A 50 17.40 -1.92 2.97
N ALA A 51 16.90 -0.98 2.15
CA ALA A 51 15.79 -0.11 2.52
C ALA A 51 14.48 -0.87 2.62
N VAL A 52 13.74 -0.63 3.70
CA VAL A 52 12.46 -1.29 4.00
C VAL A 52 11.46 -0.24 4.46
N ALA A 53 10.25 -0.26 3.90
CA ALA A 53 9.11 0.49 4.43
C ALA A 53 7.99 -0.48 4.81
N ILE A 54 7.38 -0.26 5.99
CA ILE A 54 6.31 -1.10 6.55
C ILE A 54 5.12 -0.21 6.89
N GLN A 55 3.92 -0.61 6.47
CA GLN A 55 2.66 0.00 6.85
C GLN A 55 1.64 -1.10 7.16
N GLY A 56 1.39 -1.36 8.44
CA GLY A 56 0.53 -2.46 8.85
C GLY A 56 1.06 -3.81 8.35
N ASP A 57 0.27 -4.48 7.54
CA ASP A 57 0.59 -5.78 6.93
C ASP A 57 1.38 -5.67 5.60
N ARG A 58 1.61 -4.45 5.12
CA ARG A 58 2.30 -4.18 3.87
C ARG A 58 3.75 -3.87 4.11
N LYS A 59 4.63 -4.49 3.33
CA LYS A 59 6.07 -4.27 3.41
C LYS A 59 6.66 -4.17 2.01
N ILE A 60 7.45 -3.14 1.77
CA ILE A 60 8.28 -3.03 0.57
C ILE A 60 9.75 -3.01 0.97
N LYS A 61 10.55 -3.85 0.32
CA LYS A 61 12.01 -3.88 0.44
C LYS A 61 12.63 -3.56 -0.92
N ALA A 62 13.75 -2.80 -0.91
CA ALA A 62 14.48 -2.40 -2.10
C ALA A 62 15.93 -2.06 -1.76
N ASP A 63 16.77 -1.85 -2.77
CA ASP A 63 18.11 -1.30 -2.56
C ASP A 63 18.04 0.20 -2.21
N LYS A 64 17.01 0.91 -2.74
CA LYS A 64 16.78 2.32 -2.49
C LYS A 64 15.28 2.64 -2.46
N LEU A 65 14.87 3.44 -1.50
CA LEU A 65 13.55 4.09 -1.46
C LEU A 65 13.69 5.60 -1.58
N ILE A 66 12.81 6.20 -2.38
CA ILE A 66 12.65 7.65 -2.50
C ILE A 66 11.24 7.97 -2.02
N VAL A 67 11.15 8.67 -0.90
CA VAL A 67 9.90 8.95 -0.20
C VAL A 67 9.50 10.39 -0.45
N TYR A 68 8.36 10.61 -1.06
CA TYR A 68 7.79 11.93 -1.33
C TYR A 68 6.76 12.26 -0.28
N LEU A 69 6.88 13.46 0.27
CA LEU A 69 6.01 13.95 1.33
C LEU A 69 5.21 15.17 0.87
N GLU A 70 4.01 15.30 1.38
CA GLU A 70 3.19 16.50 1.26
C GLU A 70 2.95 17.08 2.65
N LYS A 71 2.92 18.42 2.72
CA LYS A 71 2.57 19.09 3.98
C LYS A 71 1.05 19.18 4.06
N ASN A 72 0.48 18.52 5.06
CA ASN A 72 -0.93 18.62 5.38
C ASN A 72 -1.05 19.25 6.78
N ASN A 73 -1.58 20.49 6.84
CA ASN A 73 -1.56 21.31 8.04
C ASN A 73 -0.16 21.45 8.64
N ASP A 74 0.08 20.88 9.82
CA ASP A 74 1.38 20.89 10.52
C ASP A 74 2.12 19.54 10.46
N THR A 75 1.60 18.57 9.71
CA THR A 75 2.20 17.22 9.54
C THR A 75 2.75 17.02 8.13
N ASN A 76 3.77 16.16 8.02
CA ASN A 76 4.24 15.65 6.74
C ASN A 76 3.63 14.28 6.50
N GLU A 77 2.92 14.12 5.40
CA GLU A 77 2.29 12.86 5.00
C GLU A 77 3.04 12.26 3.82
N ILE A 78 3.25 10.95 3.85
CA ILE A 78 3.83 10.23 2.70
C ILE A 78 2.76 10.08 1.64
N ILE A 79 3.00 10.62 0.44
CA ILE A 79 2.10 10.51 -0.69
C ILE A 79 2.55 9.46 -1.70
N LEU A 80 3.86 9.22 -1.81
CA LEU A 80 4.43 8.32 -2.79
C LEU A 80 5.76 7.75 -2.32
N ILE A 81 6.00 6.47 -2.56
CA ILE A 81 7.31 5.84 -2.47
C ILE A 81 7.69 5.29 -3.84
N LYS A 82 8.87 5.68 -4.36
CA LYS A 82 9.52 4.99 -5.47
C LYS A 82 10.60 4.09 -4.91
N ALA A 83 10.67 2.87 -5.41
CA ALA A 83 11.62 1.86 -5.00
C ALA A 83 12.43 1.39 -6.20
N GLU A 84 13.74 1.26 -6.02
CA GLU A 84 14.71 0.88 -7.06
C GLU A 84 15.59 -0.26 -6.57
N GLY A 85 15.76 -1.29 -7.42
CA GLY A 85 16.62 -2.45 -7.19
C GLY A 85 16.03 -3.50 -6.26
N ASN A 86 16.03 -4.74 -6.69
CA ASN A 86 15.68 -5.94 -5.90
C ASN A 86 14.37 -5.80 -5.11
N ILE A 87 13.30 -5.36 -5.79
CA ILE A 87 12.01 -5.11 -5.14
C ILE A 87 11.41 -6.41 -4.62
N ILE A 88 10.98 -6.37 -3.36
CA ILE A 88 10.13 -7.38 -2.72
C ILE A 88 8.98 -6.64 -2.03
N PHE A 89 7.77 -6.85 -2.51
CA PHE A 89 6.56 -6.32 -1.89
C PHE A 89 5.75 -7.48 -1.33
N THR A 90 5.34 -7.38 -0.07
CA THR A 90 4.55 -8.41 0.61
C THR A 90 3.32 -7.81 1.27
N THR A 91 2.25 -8.58 1.25
CA THR A 91 1.04 -8.42 2.07
C THR A 91 0.79 -9.74 2.79
N ILE A 92 -0.34 -9.88 3.50
CA ILE A 92 -0.72 -11.14 4.17
C ILE A 92 -0.76 -12.32 3.19
N ASN A 93 -1.25 -12.10 1.95
CA ASN A 93 -1.57 -13.19 1.00
C ASN A 93 -0.80 -13.10 -0.31
N GLU A 94 0.06 -12.10 -0.50
CA GLU A 94 0.72 -11.84 -1.77
C GLU A 94 2.19 -11.51 -1.57
N LEU A 95 3.02 -12.01 -2.48
CA LEU A 95 4.42 -11.65 -2.62
C LEU A 95 4.68 -11.26 -4.07
N ALA A 96 5.16 -10.04 -4.29
CA ALA A 96 5.51 -9.55 -5.61
C ALA A 96 6.97 -9.11 -5.65
N THR A 97 7.67 -9.44 -6.74
CA THR A 97 9.07 -9.05 -6.98
C THR A 97 9.23 -8.33 -8.30
N GLY A 98 10.29 -7.54 -8.44
CA GLY A 98 10.63 -6.82 -9.66
C GLY A 98 11.88 -5.96 -9.48
N GLU A 99 12.12 -5.02 -10.41
CA GLU A 99 13.31 -4.16 -10.39
C GLU A 99 12.99 -2.71 -9.97
N MET A 100 11.79 -2.25 -10.24
CA MET A 100 11.31 -0.91 -9.86
C MET A 100 9.89 -0.99 -9.35
N ALA A 101 9.56 -0.20 -8.34
CA ALA A 101 8.19 -0.06 -7.86
C ALA A 101 7.82 1.40 -7.61
N THR A 102 6.53 1.67 -7.68
CA THR A 102 5.92 2.93 -7.26
C THR A 102 4.71 2.60 -6.41
N TYR A 103 4.71 3.01 -5.14
CA TYR A 103 3.59 2.90 -4.23
C TYR A 103 2.97 4.28 -4.03
N ASP A 104 1.76 4.47 -4.53
CA ASP A 104 0.94 5.68 -4.40
C ASP A 104 -0.01 5.49 -3.20
N PHE A 105 0.25 6.22 -2.12
CA PHE A 105 -0.52 6.12 -0.87
C PHE A 105 -1.90 6.76 -1.00
N VAL A 106 -2.01 7.83 -1.81
CA VAL A 106 -3.28 8.54 -2.03
C VAL A 106 -4.28 7.65 -2.79
N LYS A 107 -3.80 6.97 -3.84
CA LYS A 107 -4.62 6.06 -4.66
C LYS A 107 -4.66 4.64 -4.12
N ASN A 108 -3.83 4.33 -3.13
CA ASN A 108 -3.65 3.00 -2.57
C ASN A 108 -3.33 1.93 -3.64
N ASN A 109 -2.40 2.29 -4.54
CA ASN A 109 -1.97 1.48 -5.67
C ASN A 109 -0.47 1.20 -5.60
N ILE A 110 -0.07 0.00 -6.03
CA ILE A 110 1.34 -0.28 -6.31
C ILE A 110 1.53 -0.73 -7.75
N ILE A 111 2.61 -0.23 -8.38
CA ILE A 111 3.03 -0.62 -9.73
C ILE A 111 4.45 -1.15 -9.61
N ILE A 112 4.66 -2.40 -10.07
CA ILE A 112 5.99 -3.03 -10.11
C ILE A 112 6.35 -3.33 -11.56
N LYS A 113 7.61 -3.06 -11.92
CA LYS A 113 8.10 -3.15 -13.30
C LYS A 113 9.37 -3.97 -13.40
N ASN A 114 9.53 -4.60 -14.56
CA ASN A 114 10.63 -5.42 -15.03
C ASN A 114 10.83 -6.70 -14.21
N ASN A 115 10.87 -7.82 -14.92
CA ASN A 115 11.07 -9.15 -14.35
C ASN A 115 10.12 -9.46 -13.19
N VAL A 116 8.84 -9.12 -13.39
CA VAL A 116 7.85 -9.22 -12.33
C VAL A 116 7.43 -10.66 -12.10
N THR A 117 7.41 -11.06 -10.83
CA THR A 117 6.75 -12.28 -10.35
C THR A 117 5.74 -11.89 -9.27
N LEU A 118 4.53 -12.42 -9.35
CA LEU A 118 3.49 -12.31 -8.33
C LEU A 118 3.11 -13.71 -7.88
N GLU A 119 3.22 -13.96 -6.58
CA GLU A 119 2.70 -15.14 -5.89
C GLU A 119 1.48 -14.75 -5.09
N LYS A 120 0.36 -15.41 -5.35
CA LYS A 120 -0.93 -15.16 -4.68
C LYS A 120 -1.67 -16.49 -4.51
N ASN A 121 -2.00 -16.84 -3.27
CA ASN A 121 -2.72 -18.09 -2.96
C ASN A 121 -2.10 -19.33 -3.65
N ASP A 122 -0.79 -19.50 -3.52
CA ASP A 122 0.00 -20.58 -4.13
C ASP A 122 0.08 -20.54 -5.68
N ASN A 123 -0.51 -19.54 -6.32
CA ASN A 123 -0.42 -19.36 -7.75
C ASN A 123 0.69 -18.37 -8.12
N ILE A 124 1.43 -18.68 -9.19
CA ILE A 124 2.56 -17.85 -9.64
C ILE A 124 2.25 -17.25 -11.00
N MET A 125 2.34 -15.92 -11.09
CA MET A 125 2.23 -15.16 -12.34
C MET A 125 3.54 -14.44 -12.65
N LYS A 126 3.94 -14.41 -13.93
CA LYS A 126 5.16 -13.73 -14.40
C LYS A 126 4.87 -12.82 -15.59
N GLY A 127 5.46 -11.62 -15.58
CA GLY A 127 5.32 -10.63 -16.63
C GLY A 127 6.34 -9.49 -16.49
N ASP A 128 6.06 -8.36 -17.12
CA ASP A 128 6.96 -7.19 -17.10
C ASP A 128 6.39 -6.00 -16.33
N LEU A 129 5.07 -5.97 -16.11
CA LEU A 129 4.37 -4.91 -15.41
C LEU A 129 3.26 -5.52 -14.55
N LEU A 130 3.25 -5.20 -13.28
CA LEU A 130 2.18 -5.50 -12.32
C LEU A 130 1.57 -4.20 -11.83
N LYS A 131 0.26 -4.13 -11.84
CA LYS A 131 -0.54 -3.09 -11.18
C LYS A 131 -1.43 -3.76 -10.15
N MET A 132 -1.37 -3.31 -8.92
CA MET A 132 -2.21 -3.80 -7.83
C MET A 132 -2.99 -2.64 -7.23
N ASN A 133 -4.28 -2.80 -7.11
CA ASN A 133 -5.13 -1.91 -6.33
C ASN A 133 -5.33 -2.54 -4.95
N LEU A 134 -4.77 -1.91 -3.92
CA LEU A 134 -4.73 -2.48 -2.56
C LEU A 134 -6.06 -2.33 -1.83
N ASN A 135 -6.99 -1.50 -2.33
CA ASN A 135 -8.35 -1.39 -1.78
C ASN A 135 -9.25 -2.53 -2.28
N THR A 136 -9.13 -2.87 -3.57
CA THR A 136 -10.00 -3.88 -4.21
C THR A 136 -9.38 -5.27 -4.26
N GLY A 137 -8.05 -5.39 -4.00
CA GLY A 137 -7.29 -6.63 -4.15
C GLY A 137 -7.13 -7.09 -5.61
N ILE A 138 -7.44 -6.22 -6.59
CA ILE A 138 -7.29 -6.54 -8.01
C ILE A 138 -5.83 -6.36 -8.41
N SER A 139 -5.27 -7.41 -9.00
CA SER A 139 -3.90 -7.45 -9.52
C SER A 139 -3.95 -7.72 -11.02
N GLU A 140 -3.35 -6.85 -11.82
CA GLU A 140 -3.21 -6.97 -13.27
C GLU A 140 -1.74 -7.13 -13.64
N ILE A 141 -1.42 -8.19 -14.37
CA ILE A 141 -0.06 -8.41 -14.87
C ILE A 141 -0.05 -8.40 -16.39
N SER A 142 0.94 -7.74 -16.98
CA SER A 142 1.11 -7.65 -18.42
C SER A 142 2.58 -7.79 -18.82
N SER A 143 2.82 -8.11 -20.09
CA SER A 143 4.14 -8.15 -20.71
C SER A 143 4.27 -7.08 -21.78
N LYS A 144 5.49 -6.63 -22.07
CA LYS A 144 5.77 -5.69 -23.16
C LYS A 144 5.40 -6.34 -24.51
N LYS A 145 4.91 -5.55 -25.48
CA LYS A 145 4.36 -6.03 -26.78
C LYS A 145 5.29 -6.97 -27.55
N ASP A 146 6.61 -6.82 -27.42
CA ASP A 146 7.62 -7.62 -28.13
C ASP A 146 8.30 -8.65 -27.20
N SER A 147 7.81 -8.84 -25.99
CA SER A 147 8.36 -9.73 -25.00
C SER A 147 7.54 -11.03 -24.86
N LYS A 148 7.99 -11.90 -24.00
CA LYS A 148 7.35 -13.18 -23.70
C LYS A 148 5.94 -12.93 -23.15
N LYS A 149 5.00 -13.81 -23.49
CA LYS A 149 3.62 -13.75 -22.94
C LYS A 149 3.62 -13.85 -21.42
N VAL A 150 2.63 -13.24 -20.78
CA VAL A 150 2.35 -13.49 -19.34
C VAL A 150 2.15 -15.00 -19.13
N LYS A 151 2.79 -15.52 -18.09
CA LYS A 151 2.67 -16.92 -17.70
C LYS A 151 1.99 -17.00 -16.36
N MET A 152 1.07 -17.94 -16.23
CA MET A 152 0.41 -18.26 -14.96
C MET A 152 0.49 -19.75 -14.71
N ARG A 153 0.82 -20.15 -13.48
CA ARG A 153 0.83 -21.51 -12.99
C ARG A 153 -0.10 -21.62 -11.79
N PHE A 154 -1.06 -22.51 -11.88
CA PHE A 154 -1.91 -22.89 -10.77
C PHE A 154 -1.33 -24.14 -10.10
N LEU A 155 -1.28 -24.11 -8.76
CA LEU A 155 -0.95 -25.28 -7.96
C LEU A 155 -2.27 -25.84 -7.40
N PRO A 156 -2.67 -27.07 -7.80
CA PRO A 156 -3.88 -27.67 -7.24
C PRO A 156 -3.65 -27.95 -5.74
N LYS A 157 -4.64 -27.66 -4.89
CA LYS A 157 -4.60 -28.12 -3.50
C LYS A 157 -4.52 -29.64 -3.50
N LYS A 158 -3.54 -30.21 -2.77
CA LYS A 158 -3.59 -31.63 -2.42
C LYS A 158 -4.89 -31.87 -1.66
N SER A 159 -5.76 -32.76 -2.16
CA SER A 159 -6.80 -33.35 -1.34
C SER A 159 -6.10 -34.09 -0.20
N GLU A 160 -6.29 -33.64 1.04
CA GLU A 160 -5.98 -34.47 2.20
C GLU A 160 -6.95 -35.66 2.07
N GLU A 161 -6.44 -36.83 1.75
CA GLU A 161 -7.17 -38.09 1.90
C GLU A 161 -7.36 -38.29 3.41
N GLU A 162 -8.64 -38.30 3.86
CA GLU A 162 -9.05 -38.75 5.17
C GLU A 162 -8.77 -40.24 5.32
#